data_ac4f9b380d848c55776ef1b64dca4cb2
#
_entry.id   ac4f9b380d848c55776ef1b64dca4cb2
#
_cell.length_a   1.000
_cell.length_b   1.000
_cell.length_c   1.000
_cell.angle_alpha   90.00
_cell.angle_beta   90.00
_cell.angle_gamma   90.00
#
_symmetry.space_group_name_H-M   'P 1'
#
loop_
_entity.id
_entity.type
_entity.pdbx_description
1 polymer ?
#
loop_
_entity_poly.entity_id
_entity_poly.type
_entity_poly.pdbx_seq_one_letter_code
_entity_poly.pdbx_strand_id
1 'polypeptide(L)'
;MDVKVRNKVAEIQRVLEQDEQRISLSDPVAKMMLVALAYQSCEIERKMEQTVARLSEHFCDQVLLRSNLKAQPAVTVLGIGNGGEYTPYFIDENDVFAYKPARCNFRPIFKTRIIPGRLAACFMDNSLLQPGKPPVQATWPDNRHTGEIWLAFDAAGEVNTLEDVMVAFSHPLPPDMLVAEVGDVQIPMSLVMEDMPRTLNSNFMLMEFWKKSLVYYGLWLYRFGQCPNKRTLHRGEIPTWIMDAYAQDIIEPFIGNRYLWIRIKSAKRISLPPDTAILLNSIPAVNYDIQDVKLSYSEPIQRLENDKTSTFFLDVVQNQEQALEFFIRDFDVCQYDNERIREDITNLYRHYVDDYFAFVDSNSLHDGATLRSLRQSMMQVYDSLDEYRSGNIRPYGGAYAIRKPRNNQQPMVLTYFTTNGGRGNLLRRGGRLISTNAAVGEVEALIDATGGRNKIRDIKTRKELTKHIVNSNDRLFTKIDLLQYCKMEFMRAFGEEAIGYCNISLSEGNILVDGHIEKCINIHFNILSETLKEEVDNSDFFDYLRINIELRKSFSYSITLK
;
A
#
# COMPACT_ATOMS: atom_id res chain seq x y z
N MET A 1 15.94 7.66 -45.20
CA MET A 1 17.00 8.12 -44.27
C MET A 1 16.30 8.61 -43.02
N ASP A 2 16.65 8.03 -41.86
CA ASP A 2 16.05 8.37 -40.58
C ASP A 2 16.28 9.85 -40.24
N VAL A 3 15.29 10.51 -39.61
CA VAL A 3 15.34 11.94 -39.26
C VAL A 3 16.56 12.25 -38.35
N LYS A 4 16.88 11.35 -37.41
CA LYS A 4 18.04 11.46 -36.52
C LYS A 4 19.35 11.45 -37.29
N VAL A 5 19.49 10.53 -38.24
CA VAL A 5 20.72 10.45 -39.09
C VAL A 5 20.87 11.71 -39.96
N ARG A 6 19.75 12.24 -40.47
CA ARG A 6 19.78 13.48 -41.27
C ARG A 6 20.25 14.69 -40.43
N ASN A 7 19.74 14.80 -39.20
CA ASN A 7 20.15 15.88 -38.30
C ASN A 7 21.63 15.75 -37.91
N LYS A 8 22.09 14.52 -37.71
CA LYS A 8 23.51 14.26 -37.38
C LYS A 8 24.46 14.54 -38.54
N VAL A 9 24.04 14.25 -39.77
CA VAL A 9 24.77 14.64 -40.99
C VAL A 9 24.94 16.18 -41.04
N ALA A 10 23.84 16.92 -40.79
CA ALA A 10 23.88 18.37 -40.78
C ALA A 10 24.77 18.93 -39.64
N GLU A 11 24.81 18.30 -38.50
CA GLU A 11 25.67 18.64 -37.37
C GLU A 11 27.14 18.44 -37.72
N ILE A 12 27.50 17.25 -38.24
CA ILE A 12 28.88 16.96 -38.66
C ILE A 12 29.34 17.90 -39.78
N GLN A 13 28.45 18.23 -40.73
CA GLN A 13 28.73 19.20 -41.79
C GLN A 13 29.09 20.57 -41.23
N ARG A 14 28.32 21.08 -40.25
CA ARG A 14 28.59 22.37 -39.61
C ARG A 14 29.95 22.39 -38.89
N VAL A 15 30.30 21.28 -38.20
CA VAL A 15 31.61 21.18 -37.52
C VAL A 15 32.74 21.18 -38.53
N LEU A 16 32.62 20.45 -39.65
CA LEU A 16 33.64 20.43 -40.70
C LEU A 16 33.77 21.75 -41.44
N GLU A 17 32.69 22.53 -41.56
CA GLU A 17 32.71 23.88 -42.14
C GLU A 17 33.41 24.92 -41.22
N GLN A 18 33.33 24.72 -39.89
CA GLN A 18 34.00 25.59 -38.92
C GLN A 18 35.50 25.36 -38.82
N ASP A 19 35.99 24.16 -39.12
CA ASP A 19 37.42 23.77 -39.00
C ASP A 19 38.27 24.12 -40.24
N GLU A 20 37.80 25.02 -41.16
CA GLU A 20 38.50 25.45 -42.37
C GLU A 20 38.98 24.34 -43.32
N GLN A 21 38.72 23.10 -43.02
CA GLN A 21 38.98 21.97 -43.93
C GLN A 21 37.85 21.86 -44.92
N ARG A 22 37.98 22.52 -46.07
CA ARG A 22 37.06 22.45 -47.21
C ARG A 22 37.09 21.04 -47.82
N ILE A 23 36.43 20.11 -47.18
CA ILE A 23 36.10 18.83 -47.82
C ILE A 23 35.04 19.16 -48.88
N SER A 24 35.37 18.93 -50.14
CA SER A 24 34.41 19.14 -51.22
C SER A 24 33.23 18.17 -51.06
N LEU A 25 32.12 18.63 -50.51
CA LEU A 25 30.89 17.89 -50.33
C LEU A 25 30.18 17.54 -51.66
N SER A 26 30.79 17.91 -52.80
CA SER A 26 30.34 17.50 -54.11
C SER A 26 30.75 16.06 -54.50
N ASP A 27 31.74 15.49 -53.80
CA ASP A 27 32.17 14.11 -54.01
C ASP A 27 31.16 13.10 -53.44
N PRO A 28 30.60 12.19 -54.27
CA PRO A 28 29.68 11.13 -53.84
C PRO A 28 30.29 10.24 -52.75
N VAL A 29 31.60 9.96 -52.81
CA VAL A 29 32.28 9.11 -51.84
C VAL A 29 32.36 9.80 -50.48
N ALA A 30 32.70 11.09 -50.44
CA ALA A 30 32.72 11.90 -49.22
C ALA A 30 31.30 11.96 -48.57
N LYS A 31 30.24 12.11 -49.37
CA LYS A 31 28.87 12.05 -48.89
C LYS A 31 28.49 10.68 -48.28
N MET A 32 28.89 9.60 -48.92
CA MET A 32 28.64 8.25 -48.40
C MET A 32 29.39 8.02 -47.09
N MET A 33 30.64 8.44 -46.98
CA MET A 33 31.41 8.35 -45.75
C MET A 33 30.77 9.17 -44.63
N LEU A 34 30.29 10.36 -44.90
CA LEU A 34 29.65 11.24 -43.93
C LEU A 34 28.31 10.65 -43.42
N VAL A 35 27.54 10.06 -44.33
CA VAL A 35 26.31 9.33 -43.93
C VAL A 35 26.63 8.09 -43.10
N ALA A 36 27.70 7.35 -43.45
CA ALA A 36 28.12 6.17 -42.67
C ALA A 36 28.59 6.57 -41.27
N LEU A 37 29.38 7.66 -41.16
CA LEU A 37 29.82 8.21 -39.86
C LEU A 37 28.62 8.68 -39.00
N ALA A 38 27.69 9.40 -39.63
CA ALA A 38 26.46 9.84 -38.94
C ALA A 38 25.61 8.65 -38.45
N TYR A 39 25.50 7.62 -39.26
CA TYR A 39 24.82 6.40 -38.87
C TYR A 39 25.50 5.69 -37.70
N GLN A 40 26.83 5.54 -37.75
CA GLN A 40 27.61 4.97 -36.66
C GLN A 40 27.53 5.81 -35.39
N SER A 41 27.60 7.14 -35.51
CA SER A 41 27.42 8.02 -34.34
C SER A 41 26.05 7.87 -33.68
N CYS A 42 24.97 7.86 -34.47
CA CYS A 42 23.63 7.63 -33.96
C CYS A 42 23.49 6.25 -33.30
N GLU A 43 24.15 5.24 -33.86
CA GLU A 43 24.13 3.88 -33.29
C GLU A 43 24.91 3.81 -31.98
N ILE A 44 26.05 4.50 -31.90
CA ILE A 44 26.83 4.62 -30.64
C ILE A 44 26.02 5.38 -29.59
N GLU A 45 25.40 6.51 -29.95
CA GLU A 45 24.55 7.27 -29.03
C GLU A 45 23.39 6.41 -28.51
N ARG A 46 22.71 5.68 -29.40
CA ARG A 46 21.64 4.74 -29.03
C ARG A 46 22.13 3.67 -28.06
N LYS A 47 23.30 3.06 -28.32
CA LYS A 47 23.90 2.06 -27.42
C LYS A 47 24.31 2.67 -26.07
N MET A 48 24.85 3.87 -26.07
CA MET A 48 25.18 4.59 -24.83
C MET A 48 23.93 4.90 -24.00
N GLU A 49 22.85 5.43 -24.63
CA GLU A 49 21.57 5.68 -23.97
C GLU A 49 21.00 4.40 -23.37
N GLN A 50 21.03 3.30 -24.11
CA GLN A 50 20.59 1.98 -23.64
C GLN A 50 21.44 1.48 -22.46
N THR A 51 22.76 1.65 -22.53
CA THR A 51 23.66 1.22 -21.45
C THR A 51 23.45 2.06 -20.19
N VAL A 52 23.28 3.37 -20.32
CA VAL A 52 22.97 4.26 -19.19
C VAL A 52 21.61 3.91 -18.60
N ALA A 53 20.61 3.62 -19.44
CA ALA A 53 19.30 3.17 -18.97
C ALA A 53 19.40 1.85 -18.19
N ARG A 54 20.14 0.86 -18.71
CA ARG A 54 20.37 -0.45 -18.04
C ARG A 54 21.09 -0.29 -16.70
N LEU A 55 22.16 0.51 -16.66
CA LEU A 55 22.87 0.80 -15.40
C LEU A 55 21.97 1.47 -14.37
N SER A 56 21.13 2.40 -14.84
CA SER A 56 20.16 3.08 -13.99
C SER A 56 19.08 2.11 -13.46
N GLU A 57 18.58 1.19 -14.29
CA GLU A 57 17.64 0.14 -13.88
C GLU A 57 18.29 -0.78 -12.85
N HIS A 58 19.48 -1.27 -13.12
CA HIS A 58 20.21 -2.13 -12.21
C HIS A 58 20.47 -1.47 -10.86
N PHE A 59 20.84 -0.19 -10.87
CA PHE A 59 20.99 0.61 -9.66
C PHE A 59 19.66 0.76 -8.91
N CYS A 60 18.56 1.04 -9.61
CA CYS A 60 17.24 1.12 -9.01
C CYS A 60 16.85 -0.21 -8.35
N ASP A 61 17.11 -1.33 -9.02
CA ASP A 61 16.80 -2.67 -8.49
C ASP A 61 17.63 -3.05 -7.26
N GLN A 62 18.86 -2.54 -7.16
CA GLN A 62 19.71 -2.73 -5.98
C GLN A 62 19.31 -1.85 -4.79
N VAL A 63 18.91 -0.61 -5.04
CA VAL A 63 18.59 0.37 -4.01
C VAL A 63 17.14 0.24 -3.53
N LEU A 64 16.21 -0.01 -4.46
CA LEU A 64 14.79 -0.14 -4.12
C LEU A 64 14.50 -1.50 -3.50
N LEU A 65 13.97 -1.48 -2.30
CA LEU A 65 13.36 -2.68 -1.74
C LEU A 65 12.20 -3.12 -2.64
N ARG A 66 12.13 -4.41 -2.96
CA ARG A 66 11.06 -4.98 -3.80
C ARG A 66 9.66 -4.62 -3.30
N SER A 67 9.49 -4.43 -1.99
CA SER A 67 8.25 -3.97 -1.37
C SER A 67 7.77 -2.61 -1.87
N ASN A 68 8.69 -1.70 -2.22
CA ASN A 68 8.35 -0.35 -2.68
C ASN A 68 7.80 -0.32 -4.11
N LEU A 69 8.12 -1.34 -4.91
CA LEU A 69 7.67 -1.47 -6.29
C LEU A 69 6.35 -2.22 -6.43
N LYS A 70 6.00 -3.05 -5.44
CA LYS A 70 4.76 -3.84 -5.43
C LYS A 70 3.53 -2.96 -5.27
N ALA A 71 2.39 -3.47 -5.74
CA ALA A 71 1.11 -2.88 -5.42
C ALA A 71 0.88 -2.90 -3.90
N GLN A 72 0.16 -1.90 -3.41
CA GLN A 72 -0.23 -1.82 -2.00
C GLN A 72 -1.74 -1.92 -1.90
N PRO A 73 -2.27 -2.74 -0.98
CA PRO A 73 -3.70 -2.86 -0.78
C PRO A 73 -4.27 -1.60 -0.11
N ALA A 74 -5.50 -1.25 -0.46
CA ALA A 74 -6.26 -0.25 0.27
C ALA A 74 -6.73 -0.80 1.61
N VAL A 75 -6.83 0.05 2.61
CA VAL A 75 -7.24 -0.28 3.98
C VAL A 75 -8.39 0.61 4.41
N THR A 76 -9.31 0.06 5.16
CA THR A 76 -10.45 0.78 5.74
C THR A 76 -10.85 0.15 7.07
N VAL A 77 -11.74 0.81 7.78
CA VAL A 77 -12.44 0.25 8.93
C VAL A 77 -13.91 0.09 8.58
N LEU A 78 -14.42 -1.11 8.72
CA LEU A 78 -15.80 -1.45 8.47
C LEU A 78 -16.59 -1.47 9.79
N GLY A 79 -17.83 -1.05 9.71
CA GLY A 79 -18.83 -1.17 10.76
C GLY A 79 -19.95 -2.07 10.31
N ILE A 80 -20.52 -2.80 11.26
CA ILE A 80 -21.70 -3.61 11.03
C ILE A 80 -22.89 -2.90 11.64
N GLY A 81 -23.86 -2.60 10.79
CA GLY A 81 -25.14 -2.06 11.20
C GLY A 81 -26.06 -3.15 11.78
N ASN A 82 -27.23 -2.73 12.26
CA ASN A 82 -28.24 -3.65 12.76
C ASN A 82 -28.78 -4.54 11.64
N GLY A 83 -28.42 -5.79 11.65
CA GLY A 83 -28.89 -6.74 10.65
C GLY A 83 -28.85 -8.18 11.16
N GLY A 84 -29.96 -8.82 11.22
CA GLY A 84 -30.15 -10.25 11.16
C GLY A 84 -30.01 -11.04 12.46
N GLU A 85 -28.93 -11.02 13.18
CA GLU A 85 -28.76 -11.84 14.37
C GLU A 85 -28.79 -11.02 15.66
N TYR A 86 -29.41 -11.60 16.71
CA TYR A 86 -29.44 -11.00 18.05
C TYR A 86 -28.33 -11.55 18.95
N THR A 87 -27.60 -12.58 18.49
CA THR A 87 -26.52 -13.22 19.22
C THR A 87 -25.17 -12.77 18.73
N PRO A 88 -24.17 -12.60 19.61
CA PRO A 88 -22.80 -12.29 19.19
C PRO A 88 -22.22 -13.37 18.28
N TYR A 89 -21.50 -12.94 17.23
CA TYR A 89 -20.87 -13.82 16.26
C TYR A 89 -19.44 -13.38 15.97
N PHE A 90 -18.67 -14.23 15.30
CA PHE A 90 -17.31 -13.92 14.88
C PHE A 90 -17.24 -13.64 13.39
N ILE A 91 -16.37 -12.72 13.06
CA ILE A 91 -15.89 -12.45 11.70
C ILE A 91 -14.42 -12.80 11.67
N ASP A 92 -13.99 -13.50 10.64
CA ASP A 92 -12.61 -13.90 10.45
C ASP A 92 -12.08 -13.58 9.03
N GLU A 93 -10.85 -13.94 8.75
CA GLU A 93 -10.17 -13.71 7.47
C GLU A 93 -10.83 -14.39 6.25
N ASN A 94 -11.74 -15.34 6.48
CA ASN A 94 -12.47 -16.02 5.40
C ASN A 94 -13.70 -15.22 4.95
N ASP A 95 -14.19 -14.31 5.80
CA ASP A 95 -15.32 -13.46 5.46
C ASP A 95 -14.90 -12.42 4.41
N VAL A 96 -15.72 -12.28 3.38
CA VAL A 96 -15.48 -11.36 2.28
C VAL A 96 -16.55 -10.27 2.26
N PHE A 97 -16.12 -9.04 2.21
CA PHE A 97 -16.95 -7.85 2.05
C PHE A 97 -16.77 -7.26 0.66
N ALA A 98 -17.73 -7.51 -0.22
CA ALA A 98 -17.64 -7.10 -1.62
C ALA A 98 -18.19 -5.68 -1.81
N TYR A 99 -17.37 -4.78 -2.34
CA TYR A 99 -17.77 -3.45 -2.79
C TYR A 99 -18.03 -3.48 -4.30
N LYS A 100 -19.30 -3.65 -4.68
CA LYS A 100 -19.72 -3.83 -6.08
C LYS A 100 -19.33 -2.69 -7.01
N PRO A 101 -19.46 -1.38 -6.63
CA PRO A 101 -19.15 -0.30 -7.56
C PRO A 101 -17.71 -0.35 -8.09
N ALA A 102 -16.75 -0.69 -7.25
CA ALA A 102 -15.35 -0.81 -7.64
C ALA A 102 -14.92 -2.25 -7.98
N ARG A 103 -15.80 -3.24 -7.81
CA ARG A 103 -15.47 -4.68 -7.97
C ARG A 103 -14.25 -5.07 -7.13
N CYS A 104 -14.22 -4.61 -5.89
CA CYS A 104 -13.16 -4.87 -4.94
C CYS A 104 -13.68 -5.65 -3.75
N ASN A 105 -12.86 -6.54 -3.23
CA ASN A 105 -13.14 -7.31 -2.03
C ASN A 105 -12.28 -6.79 -0.88
N PHE A 106 -12.89 -6.67 0.29
CA PHE A 106 -12.21 -6.36 1.53
C PHE A 106 -12.34 -7.54 2.48
N ARG A 107 -11.28 -7.85 3.21
CA ARG A 107 -11.27 -8.95 4.18
C ARG A 107 -10.72 -8.45 5.52
N PRO A 108 -11.26 -8.94 6.63
CA PRO A 108 -10.69 -8.67 7.95
C PRO A 108 -9.28 -9.25 8.06
N ILE A 109 -8.44 -8.60 8.84
CA ILE A 109 -7.10 -9.12 9.15
C ILE A 109 -7.12 -9.96 10.42
N PHE A 110 -8.05 -9.63 11.33
CA PHE A 110 -8.15 -10.27 12.63
C PHE A 110 -9.52 -10.89 12.82
N LYS A 111 -9.53 -11.99 13.55
CA LYS A 111 -10.76 -12.53 14.08
C LYS A 111 -11.33 -11.54 15.09
N THR A 112 -12.55 -11.06 14.83
CA THR A 112 -13.23 -10.02 15.60
C THR A 112 -14.59 -10.52 16.02
N ARG A 113 -14.94 -10.33 17.28
CA ARG A 113 -16.30 -10.59 17.78
C ARG A 113 -17.16 -9.36 17.51
N ILE A 114 -18.34 -9.59 16.99
CA ILE A 114 -19.36 -8.57 16.78
C ILE A 114 -20.49 -8.78 17.79
N ILE A 115 -20.84 -7.70 18.45
CA ILE A 115 -22.02 -7.66 19.33
C ILE A 115 -23.11 -6.90 18.60
N PRO A 116 -24.24 -7.55 18.25
CA PRO A 116 -25.36 -6.87 17.60
C PRO A 116 -25.88 -5.72 18.46
N GLY A 117 -25.99 -4.55 17.87
CA GLY A 117 -26.39 -3.33 18.56
C GLY A 117 -25.68 -2.09 18.01
N ARG A 118 -25.90 -0.97 18.66
CA ARG A 118 -25.31 0.31 18.27
C ARG A 118 -24.78 1.09 19.47
N LEU A 119 -23.72 1.84 19.25
CA LEU A 119 -23.28 2.84 20.21
C LEU A 119 -24.28 4.01 20.19
N ALA A 120 -25.03 4.20 21.29
CA ALA A 120 -26.03 5.25 21.38
C ALA A 120 -25.41 6.59 21.79
N ALA A 121 -24.43 6.55 22.70
CA ALA A 121 -23.76 7.74 23.19
C ALA A 121 -22.39 7.39 23.82
N CYS A 122 -21.54 8.40 23.90
CA CYS A 122 -20.30 8.38 24.66
C CYS A 122 -20.23 9.62 25.54
N PHE A 123 -20.03 9.43 26.82
CA PHE A 123 -19.84 10.49 27.81
C PHE A 123 -18.35 10.58 28.16
N MET A 124 -17.75 11.72 27.91
CA MET A 124 -16.33 12.00 28.18
C MET A 124 -16.23 13.31 28.93
N ASP A 125 -15.46 13.34 30.02
CA ASP A 125 -15.29 14.54 30.85
C ASP A 125 -16.59 15.34 30.98
N ASN A 126 -16.69 16.46 30.27
CA ASN A 126 -17.83 17.37 30.28
C ASN A 126 -18.60 17.34 28.94
N SER A 127 -18.39 16.35 28.10
CA SER A 127 -19.00 16.27 26.76
C SER A 127 -19.71 14.97 26.52
N LEU A 128 -20.87 15.08 25.87
CA LEU A 128 -21.65 13.97 25.33
C LEU A 128 -21.51 13.93 23.84
N LEU A 129 -21.06 12.80 23.32
CA LEU A 129 -20.99 12.50 21.89
C LEU A 129 -22.10 11.52 21.51
N GLN A 130 -22.85 11.86 20.49
CA GLN A 130 -23.83 10.96 19.87
C GLN A 130 -23.50 10.78 18.39
N PRO A 131 -23.58 9.58 17.84
CA PRO A 131 -23.33 9.36 16.42
C PRO A 131 -24.20 10.28 15.54
N GLY A 132 -23.56 11.01 14.63
CA GLY A 132 -24.26 11.92 13.71
C GLY A 132 -24.82 13.22 14.30
N LYS A 133 -24.53 13.52 15.56
CA LYS A 133 -24.93 14.78 16.20
C LYS A 133 -23.71 15.57 16.67
N PRO A 134 -23.81 16.91 16.76
CA PRO A 134 -22.74 17.71 17.35
C PRO A 134 -22.55 17.37 18.83
N PRO A 135 -21.33 17.56 19.37
CA PRO A 135 -21.05 17.37 20.79
C PRO A 135 -21.91 18.29 21.66
N VAL A 136 -22.44 17.73 22.75
CA VAL A 136 -23.20 18.48 23.75
C VAL A 136 -22.36 18.62 25.00
N GLN A 137 -22.20 19.83 25.52
CA GLN A 137 -21.48 20.06 26.76
C GLN A 137 -22.38 19.80 27.99
N ALA A 138 -21.75 19.33 29.06
CA ALA A 138 -22.43 19.16 30.33
C ALA A 138 -22.95 20.50 30.87
N THR A 139 -24.16 20.50 31.39
CA THR A 139 -24.78 21.68 31.97
C THR A 139 -24.15 22.04 33.31
N TRP A 140 -23.82 21.00 34.11
CA TRP A 140 -23.18 21.12 35.41
C TRP A 140 -21.96 20.17 35.48
N PRO A 141 -20.77 20.61 35.04
CA PRO A 141 -19.60 19.75 34.99
C PRO A 141 -19.21 19.27 36.38
N ASP A 142 -19.18 17.95 36.57
CA ASP A 142 -18.68 17.33 37.80
C ASP A 142 -17.23 16.85 37.60
N ASN A 143 -16.30 17.46 38.30
CA ASN A 143 -14.88 17.12 38.20
C ASN A 143 -14.51 15.78 38.85
N ARG A 144 -15.44 15.10 39.53
CA ARG A 144 -15.17 13.82 40.21
C ARG A 144 -14.96 12.65 39.24
N HIS A 145 -15.55 12.72 38.03
CA HIS A 145 -15.48 11.67 37.02
C HIS A 145 -14.68 12.07 35.77
N THR A 146 -13.95 13.19 35.84
CA THR A 146 -13.09 13.62 34.75
C THR A 146 -11.94 12.63 34.53
N GLY A 147 -11.72 12.22 33.29
CA GLY A 147 -10.65 11.30 32.92
C GLY A 147 -11.10 9.87 32.68
N GLU A 148 -12.39 9.64 32.51
CA GLU A 148 -13.00 8.36 32.17
C GLU A 148 -13.89 8.50 30.94
N ILE A 149 -14.11 7.41 30.23
CA ILE A 149 -15.01 7.32 29.08
C ILE A 149 -16.13 6.36 29.43
N TRP A 150 -17.37 6.79 29.20
CA TRP A 150 -18.55 5.95 29.39
C TRP A 150 -19.30 5.77 28.09
N LEU A 151 -19.43 4.53 27.64
CA LEU A 151 -20.12 4.15 26.43
C LEU A 151 -21.50 3.60 26.78
N ALA A 152 -22.55 4.17 26.19
CA ALA A 152 -23.91 3.64 26.25
C ALA A 152 -24.15 2.78 25.02
N PHE A 153 -24.11 1.45 25.18
CA PHE A 153 -24.28 0.51 24.07
C PHE A 153 -25.69 -0.10 24.10
N ASP A 154 -26.47 0.14 23.05
CA ASP A 154 -27.81 -0.42 22.85
C ASP A 154 -27.67 -1.81 22.20
N ALA A 155 -27.41 -2.83 23.02
CA ALA A 155 -27.26 -4.20 22.53
C ALA A 155 -28.62 -4.78 22.10
N ALA A 156 -28.67 -5.45 20.95
CA ALA A 156 -29.88 -6.05 20.43
C ALA A 156 -30.28 -7.32 21.20
N GLY A 157 -29.32 -8.01 21.83
CA GLY A 157 -29.52 -9.26 22.57
C GLY A 157 -28.76 -9.31 23.90
N GLU A 158 -28.63 -10.49 24.47
CA GLU A 158 -27.79 -10.73 25.65
C GLU A 158 -26.33 -10.72 25.31
N VAL A 159 -25.52 -10.08 26.14
CA VAL A 159 -24.07 -9.97 25.96
C VAL A 159 -23.38 -10.72 27.10
N ASN A 160 -22.72 -11.81 26.78
CA ASN A 160 -22.02 -12.62 27.78
C ASN A 160 -20.56 -12.23 27.95
N THR A 161 -19.96 -11.61 26.94
CA THR A 161 -18.56 -11.18 26.97
C THR A 161 -18.29 -10.10 25.91
N LEU A 162 -17.32 -9.24 26.19
CA LEU A 162 -16.76 -8.28 25.23
C LEU A 162 -15.44 -8.78 24.61
N GLU A 163 -14.98 -9.97 24.98
CA GLU A 163 -13.73 -10.54 24.48
C GLU A 163 -13.67 -10.52 22.95
N ASP A 164 -12.56 -10.04 22.40
CA ASP A 164 -12.30 -9.88 20.96
C ASP A 164 -13.17 -8.84 20.23
N VAL A 165 -13.96 -8.04 20.95
CA VAL A 165 -14.62 -6.87 20.38
C VAL A 165 -13.59 -5.76 20.20
N MET A 166 -13.67 -5.04 19.08
CA MET A 166 -12.77 -3.92 18.81
C MET A 166 -13.52 -2.60 18.87
N VAL A 167 -12.83 -1.60 19.42
CA VAL A 167 -13.27 -0.22 19.46
C VAL A 167 -12.18 0.67 18.87
N ALA A 168 -12.55 1.57 17.97
CA ALA A 168 -11.65 2.54 17.36
C ALA A 168 -11.91 3.94 17.91
N PHE A 169 -10.82 4.67 18.15
CA PHE A 169 -10.82 6.09 18.55
C PHE A 169 -10.04 6.90 17.52
N SER A 170 -10.49 8.10 17.22
CA SER A 170 -9.73 9.00 16.36
C SER A 170 -8.50 9.62 17.04
N HIS A 171 -8.40 9.51 18.37
CA HIS A 171 -7.27 9.99 19.18
C HIS A 171 -6.75 8.88 20.08
N PRO A 172 -5.44 8.85 20.39
CA PRO A 172 -4.86 7.84 21.26
C PRO A 172 -5.36 7.96 22.68
N LEU A 173 -5.63 6.83 23.32
CA LEU A 173 -5.79 6.74 24.75
C LEU A 173 -4.41 6.76 25.44
N PRO A 174 -4.34 7.10 26.75
CA PRO A 174 -3.07 7.03 27.46
C PRO A 174 -2.39 5.65 27.31
N PRO A 175 -1.06 5.59 27.19
CA PRO A 175 -0.33 4.34 26.97
C PRO A 175 -0.23 3.44 28.23
N ASP A 176 -1.00 3.75 29.26
CA ASP A 176 -1.06 2.98 30.49
C ASP A 176 -2.06 1.84 30.39
N MET A 177 -2.12 1.01 31.43
CA MET A 177 -3.05 -0.09 31.52
C MET A 177 -4.50 0.42 31.45
N LEU A 178 -5.18 0.07 30.34
CA LEU A 178 -6.58 0.39 30.13
C LEU A 178 -7.47 -0.76 30.62
N VAL A 179 -8.51 -0.40 31.34
CA VAL A 179 -9.51 -1.36 31.84
C VAL A 179 -10.90 -0.85 31.48
N ALA A 180 -11.69 -1.72 30.87
CA ALA A 180 -13.12 -1.52 30.71
C ALA A 180 -13.87 -2.18 31.88
N GLU A 181 -14.85 -1.47 32.43
CA GLU A 181 -15.73 -1.98 33.49
C GLU A 181 -17.17 -2.01 32.99
N VAL A 182 -17.85 -3.13 33.24
CA VAL A 182 -19.28 -3.30 32.98
C VAL A 182 -19.91 -3.83 34.26
N GLY A 183 -20.63 -2.96 34.99
CA GLY A 183 -21.02 -3.26 36.35
C GLY A 183 -19.81 -3.57 37.24
N ASP A 184 -19.77 -4.78 37.82
CA ASP A 184 -18.67 -5.25 38.68
C ASP A 184 -17.58 -6.02 37.91
N VAL A 185 -17.70 -6.12 36.59
CA VAL A 185 -16.78 -6.91 35.76
C VAL A 185 -15.71 -6.02 35.16
N GLN A 186 -14.45 -6.33 35.44
CA GLN A 186 -13.31 -5.64 34.85
C GLN A 186 -12.73 -6.44 33.70
N ILE A 187 -12.52 -5.79 32.57
CA ILE A 187 -12.03 -6.37 31.30
C ILE A 187 -10.78 -5.58 30.89
N PRO A 188 -9.63 -6.23 30.77
CA PRO A 188 -8.43 -5.54 30.27
C PRO A 188 -8.61 -5.11 28.83
N MET A 189 -8.05 -3.98 28.45
CA MET A 189 -8.01 -3.51 27.07
C MET A 189 -6.58 -3.37 26.62
N SER A 190 -6.30 -3.75 25.38
CA SER A 190 -4.97 -3.62 24.78
C SER A 190 -5.07 -2.93 23.43
N LEU A 191 -4.00 -2.19 23.10
CA LEU A 191 -3.84 -1.65 21.75
C LEU A 191 -3.55 -2.81 20.80
N VAL A 192 -4.36 -2.95 19.73
CA VAL A 192 -4.24 -4.07 18.79
C VAL A 192 -2.84 -4.19 18.17
N MET A 193 -2.13 -3.06 18.04
CA MET A 193 -0.75 -3.04 17.54
C MET A 193 0.26 -3.76 18.45
N GLU A 194 0.02 -3.79 19.76
CA GLU A 194 0.91 -4.41 20.75
C GLU A 194 0.66 -5.91 20.88
N ASP A 195 -0.58 -6.34 20.70
CA ASP A 195 -1.01 -7.73 20.82
C ASP A 195 -0.81 -8.57 19.56
N MET A 196 -0.18 -8.04 18.55
CA MET A 196 0.03 -8.78 17.31
C MET A 196 0.84 -10.05 17.54
N PRO A 197 0.29 -11.23 17.26
CA PRO A 197 1.04 -12.46 17.42
C PRO A 197 2.28 -12.44 16.54
N ARG A 198 3.44 -12.63 17.15
CA ARG A 198 4.75 -12.72 16.47
C ARG A 198 4.86 -13.93 15.52
N THR A 199 3.83 -14.76 15.48
CA THR A 199 3.80 -16.08 14.81
C THR A 199 3.00 -16.12 13.52
N LEU A 200 2.50 -14.99 13.00
CA LEU A 200 1.80 -14.95 11.70
C LEU A 200 2.79 -15.02 10.54
N ASN A 201 3.34 -16.20 10.31
CA ASN A 201 4.33 -16.43 9.25
C ASN A 201 3.77 -16.29 7.83
N SER A 202 2.46 -16.48 7.63
CA SER A 202 1.85 -16.46 6.30
C SER A 202 1.35 -15.09 5.83
N ASN A 203 1.03 -14.18 6.76
CA ASN A 203 0.42 -12.89 6.44
C ASN A 203 1.32 -11.68 6.77
N PHE A 204 2.64 -11.91 6.86
CA PHE A 204 3.60 -10.86 7.25
C PHE A 204 3.47 -9.59 6.39
N MET A 205 3.33 -9.72 5.08
CA MET A 205 3.18 -8.59 4.15
C MET A 205 1.89 -7.81 4.41
N LEU A 206 0.76 -8.49 4.62
CA LEU A 206 -0.53 -7.85 4.93
C LEU A 206 -0.45 -7.12 6.28
N MET A 207 0.23 -7.71 7.26
CA MET A 207 0.44 -7.09 8.56
C MET A 207 1.31 -5.84 8.49
N GLU A 208 2.36 -5.84 7.66
CA GLU A 208 3.19 -4.67 7.41
C GLU A 208 2.38 -3.53 6.78
N PHE A 209 1.57 -3.83 5.77
CA PHE A 209 0.67 -2.86 5.17
C PHE A 209 -0.33 -2.31 6.18
N TRP A 210 -0.89 -3.17 7.01
CA TRP A 210 -1.86 -2.77 8.01
C TRP A 210 -1.26 -1.88 9.10
N LYS A 211 -0.07 -2.20 9.62
CA LYS A 211 0.65 -1.34 10.58
C LYS A 211 0.89 0.05 10.01
N LYS A 212 1.38 0.13 8.78
CA LYS A 212 1.57 1.40 8.09
C LYS A 212 0.25 2.16 7.96
N SER A 213 -0.81 1.47 7.63
CA SER A 213 -2.12 2.06 7.38
C SER A 213 -2.79 2.60 8.63
N LEU A 214 -2.64 1.98 9.79
CA LEU A 214 -3.14 2.53 11.06
C LEU A 214 -2.54 3.90 11.37
N VAL A 215 -1.27 4.08 11.04
CA VAL A 215 -0.61 5.37 11.17
C VAL A 215 -1.24 6.41 10.23
N TYR A 216 -1.64 6.01 9.02
CA TYR A 216 -2.30 6.90 8.05
C TYR A 216 -3.68 7.36 8.50
N TYR A 217 -4.47 6.48 9.09
CA TYR A 217 -5.85 6.83 9.46
C TYR A 217 -5.96 7.62 10.74
N GLY A 218 -4.90 7.69 11.54
CA GLY A 218 -4.96 8.28 12.86
C GLY A 218 -6.01 7.62 13.76
N LEU A 219 -6.43 6.39 13.45
CA LEU A 219 -7.35 5.60 14.25
C LEU A 219 -6.56 4.69 15.19
N TRP A 220 -6.93 4.76 16.45
CA TRP A 220 -6.36 3.94 17.50
C TRP A 220 -7.33 2.82 17.81
N LEU A 221 -6.93 1.59 17.51
CA LEU A 221 -7.76 0.41 17.63
C LEU A 221 -7.40 -0.36 18.90
N TYR A 222 -8.39 -0.53 19.77
CA TYR A 222 -8.26 -1.27 21.02
C TYR A 222 -9.16 -2.49 21.00
N ARG A 223 -8.67 -3.58 21.60
CA ARG A 223 -9.40 -4.84 21.76
C ARG A 223 -9.70 -5.07 23.20
N PHE A 224 -10.93 -5.51 23.50
CA PHE A 224 -11.27 -6.00 24.82
C PHE A 224 -10.72 -7.42 25.00
N GLY A 225 -9.99 -7.61 26.07
CA GLY A 225 -9.39 -8.90 26.43
C GLY A 225 -10.35 -9.84 27.12
N GLN A 226 -9.81 -10.92 27.66
CA GLN A 226 -10.59 -11.92 28.35
C GLN A 226 -11.18 -11.37 29.66
N CYS A 227 -12.45 -11.69 29.86
CA CYS A 227 -13.10 -11.44 31.13
C CYS A 227 -12.63 -12.51 32.16
N PRO A 228 -12.00 -12.12 33.28
CA PRO A 228 -11.47 -13.08 34.24
C PRO A 228 -12.52 -13.96 34.88
N ASN A 229 -13.78 -13.52 34.90
CA ASN A 229 -14.91 -14.28 35.40
C ASN A 229 -16.00 -14.36 34.33
N LYS A 230 -16.37 -15.56 33.88
CA LYS A 230 -17.46 -15.77 32.92
C LYS A 230 -18.83 -15.39 33.54
N ARG A 231 -19.05 -14.11 33.72
CA ARG A 231 -20.33 -13.58 34.17
C ARG A 231 -21.02 -12.90 33.01
N THR A 232 -22.33 -13.12 32.88
CA THR A 232 -23.17 -12.38 31.93
C THR A 232 -23.08 -10.88 32.23
N LEU A 233 -22.86 -10.10 31.22
CA LEU A 233 -22.81 -8.64 31.32
C LEU A 233 -24.25 -8.12 31.33
N HIS A 234 -24.63 -7.48 32.42
CA HIS A 234 -25.99 -6.98 32.59
C HIS A 234 -26.11 -5.53 32.13
N ARG A 235 -27.23 -5.23 31.51
CA ARG A 235 -27.64 -3.83 31.26
C ARG A 235 -27.88 -3.17 32.61
N GLY A 236 -27.56 -1.92 32.70
CA GLY A 236 -27.64 -1.14 33.93
C GLY A 236 -28.42 0.15 33.77
N GLU A 237 -28.70 0.76 34.90
CA GLU A 237 -29.23 2.12 34.94
C GLU A 237 -28.14 3.12 34.55
N ILE A 238 -28.57 4.30 34.12
CA ILE A 238 -27.68 5.41 33.84
C ILE A 238 -26.87 5.76 35.10
N PRO A 239 -25.55 5.95 35.01
CA PRO A 239 -24.74 6.38 36.14
C PRO A 239 -25.24 7.69 36.75
N THR A 240 -25.34 7.76 38.08
CA THR A 240 -25.90 8.92 38.80
C THR A 240 -25.20 10.22 38.48
N TRP A 241 -23.87 10.20 38.30
CA TRP A 241 -23.11 11.40 37.95
C TRP A 241 -23.51 11.97 36.57
N ILE A 242 -23.93 11.13 35.61
CA ILE A 242 -24.42 11.58 34.30
C ILE A 242 -25.77 12.30 34.49
N MET A 243 -26.63 11.78 35.36
CA MET A 243 -27.89 12.42 35.70
C MET A 243 -27.68 13.78 36.35
N ASP A 244 -26.65 13.91 37.15
CA ASP A 244 -26.32 15.17 37.83
C ASP A 244 -25.63 16.19 36.90
N ALA A 245 -24.93 15.72 35.88
CA ALA A 245 -24.11 16.58 34.99
C ALA A 245 -24.89 17.16 33.81
N TYR A 246 -25.96 16.52 33.35
CA TYR A 246 -26.71 16.92 32.14
C TYR A 246 -28.15 17.26 32.45
N ALA A 247 -28.75 18.16 31.63
CA ALA A 247 -30.17 18.50 31.73
C ALA A 247 -31.07 17.30 31.43
N GLN A 248 -32.25 17.26 32.02
CA GLN A 248 -33.15 16.11 31.99
C GLN A 248 -33.62 15.74 30.56
N ASP A 249 -33.80 16.71 29.68
CA ASP A 249 -34.15 16.51 28.27
C ASP A 249 -33.07 15.79 27.47
N ILE A 250 -31.80 15.97 27.88
CA ILE A 250 -30.64 15.31 27.24
C ILE A 250 -30.51 13.85 27.69
N ILE A 251 -30.78 13.58 28.97
CA ILE A 251 -30.60 12.26 29.58
C ILE A 251 -31.83 11.36 29.47
N GLU A 252 -33.02 11.91 29.24
CA GLU A 252 -34.27 11.15 29.16
C GLU A 252 -34.19 9.91 28.24
N PRO A 253 -33.56 9.96 27.04
CA PRO A 253 -33.41 8.79 26.18
C PRO A 253 -32.57 7.65 26.78
N PHE A 254 -31.76 7.95 27.80
CA PHE A 254 -30.84 7.01 28.44
C PHE A 254 -31.35 6.46 29.76
N ILE A 255 -32.50 6.90 30.24
CA ILE A 255 -33.11 6.43 31.49
C ILE A 255 -33.69 5.01 31.29
N GLY A 256 -33.43 4.14 32.23
CA GLY A 256 -33.89 2.76 32.25
C GLY A 256 -32.79 1.74 31.93
N ASN A 257 -33.06 0.47 32.16
CA ASN A 257 -32.11 -0.66 32.01
C ASN A 257 -31.98 -1.11 30.55
N ARG A 258 -31.85 -0.15 29.63
CA ARG A 258 -31.79 -0.45 28.18
C ARG A 258 -30.38 -0.67 27.70
N TYR A 259 -29.41 0.06 28.27
CA TYR A 259 -28.04 0.12 27.76
C TYR A 259 -27.08 -0.74 28.55
N LEU A 260 -26.09 -1.29 27.83
CA LEU A 260 -24.90 -1.83 28.42
C LEU A 260 -23.93 -0.66 28.61
N TRP A 261 -23.65 -0.31 29.87
CA TRP A 261 -22.75 0.77 30.23
C TRP A 261 -21.32 0.24 30.32
N ILE A 262 -20.45 0.70 29.45
CA ILE A 262 -19.05 0.33 29.42
C ILE A 262 -18.23 1.54 29.87
N ARG A 263 -17.58 1.43 31.03
CA ARG A 263 -16.70 2.45 31.59
C ARG A 263 -15.27 2.13 31.22
N ILE A 264 -14.57 3.01 30.50
CA ILE A 264 -13.14 2.87 30.17
C ILE A 264 -12.35 3.80 31.08
N LYS A 265 -11.41 3.22 31.81
CA LYS A 265 -10.52 3.95 32.72
C LYS A 265 -9.06 3.56 32.53
N SER A 266 -8.16 4.46 32.93
CA SER A 266 -6.74 4.28 32.94
C SER A 266 -6.18 4.77 34.29
N ALA A 267 -4.93 4.38 34.62
CA ALA A 267 -4.20 4.92 35.76
C ALA A 267 -3.96 6.44 35.62
N LYS A 268 -3.82 6.93 34.38
CA LYS A 268 -3.76 8.35 34.05
C LYS A 268 -5.11 8.83 33.56
N ARG A 269 -5.38 10.10 33.79
CA ARG A 269 -6.57 10.77 33.29
C ARG A 269 -6.67 10.66 31.77
N ILE A 270 -7.79 10.18 31.26
CA ILE A 270 -8.11 10.18 29.83
C ILE A 270 -8.69 11.56 29.50
N SER A 271 -8.03 12.29 28.62
CA SER A 271 -8.53 13.55 28.08
C SER A 271 -8.52 13.47 26.57
N LEU A 272 -9.70 13.52 25.99
CA LEU A 272 -9.88 13.44 24.54
C LEU A 272 -10.54 14.73 24.04
N PRO A 273 -10.20 15.19 22.83
CA PRO A 273 -10.90 16.30 22.19
C PRO A 273 -12.39 16.00 22.03
N PRO A 274 -13.26 17.03 22.12
CA PRO A 274 -14.71 16.84 22.02
C PRO A 274 -15.20 16.37 20.64
N ASP A 275 -14.35 16.45 19.62
CA ASP A 275 -14.60 15.96 18.26
C ASP A 275 -14.11 14.52 18.03
N THR A 276 -13.66 13.82 19.10
CA THR A 276 -13.19 12.44 19.01
C THR A 276 -14.30 11.52 18.49
N ALA A 277 -14.03 10.85 17.37
CA ALA A 277 -14.89 9.79 16.88
C ALA A 277 -14.59 8.48 17.61
N ILE A 278 -15.66 7.77 18.02
CA ILE A 278 -15.59 6.48 18.70
C ILE A 278 -16.49 5.50 17.96
N LEU A 279 -15.90 4.38 17.55
CA LEU A 279 -16.55 3.38 16.71
C LEU A 279 -16.41 2.02 17.37
N LEU A 280 -17.51 1.50 17.92
CA LEU A 280 -17.57 0.14 18.47
C LEU A 280 -17.88 -0.86 17.36
N ASN A 281 -17.58 -2.14 17.55
CA ASN A 281 -17.66 -3.18 16.50
C ASN A 281 -16.87 -2.83 15.24
N SER A 282 -15.71 -2.22 15.42
CA SER A 282 -14.83 -1.83 14.33
C SER A 282 -14.09 -3.04 13.77
N ILE A 283 -14.11 -3.20 12.44
CA ILE A 283 -13.43 -4.29 11.74
C ILE A 283 -12.39 -3.67 10.82
N PRO A 284 -11.10 -3.75 11.16
CA PRO A 284 -10.06 -3.37 10.23
C PRO A 284 -10.04 -4.34 9.05
N ALA A 285 -10.19 -3.79 7.85
CA ALA A 285 -10.28 -4.56 6.63
C ALA A 285 -9.30 -4.05 5.57
N VAL A 286 -8.78 -4.98 4.80
CA VAL A 286 -7.81 -4.73 3.74
C VAL A 286 -8.33 -5.25 2.41
N ASN A 287 -8.08 -4.50 1.36
CA ASN A 287 -8.41 -4.90 0.00
C ASN A 287 -7.45 -5.98 -0.48
N TYR A 288 -7.77 -7.23 -0.22
CA TYR A 288 -7.09 -8.36 -0.79
C TYR A 288 -8.06 -9.49 -1.11
N ASP A 289 -7.61 -10.38 -1.99
CA ASP A 289 -8.32 -11.60 -2.33
C ASP A 289 -7.37 -12.79 -2.33
N ILE A 290 -7.92 -13.96 -2.10
CA ILE A 290 -7.19 -15.22 -2.11
C ILE A 290 -7.54 -15.93 -3.41
N GLN A 291 -6.53 -16.32 -4.16
CA GLN A 291 -6.69 -17.03 -5.42
C GLN A 291 -5.84 -18.29 -5.46
N ASP A 292 -6.33 -19.28 -6.19
CA ASP A 292 -5.62 -20.53 -6.42
C ASP A 292 -5.23 -20.64 -7.88
N VAL A 293 -4.01 -21.10 -8.13
CA VAL A 293 -3.53 -21.41 -9.46
C VAL A 293 -2.94 -22.81 -9.50
N LYS A 294 -3.28 -23.55 -10.54
CA LYS A 294 -2.76 -24.91 -10.75
C LYS A 294 -1.54 -24.88 -11.64
N LEU A 295 -0.42 -25.34 -11.10
CA LEU A 295 0.83 -25.51 -11.82
C LEU A 295 0.98 -26.99 -12.20
N SER A 296 0.96 -27.28 -13.50
CA SER A 296 1.17 -28.62 -14.04
C SER A 296 2.54 -28.73 -14.70
N TYR A 297 2.94 -29.93 -15.05
CA TYR A 297 4.18 -30.14 -15.81
C TYR A 297 4.04 -29.64 -17.27
N SER A 298 2.83 -29.73 -17.85
CA SER A 298 2.52 -29.21 -19.17
C SER A 298 2.40 -27.69 -19.20
N GLU A 299 1.99 -27.08 -18.09
CA GLU A 299 1.85 -25.62 -17.92
C GLU A 299 2.60 -25.17 -16.68
N PRO A 300 3.94 -25.12 -16.74
CA PRO A 300 4.77 -24.85 -15.58
C PRO A 300 4.83 -23.38 -15.21
N ILE A 301 4.34 -22.49 -16.08
CA ILE A 301 4.39 -21.03 -15.92
C ILE A 301 2.98 -20.48 -15.93
N GLN A 302 2.60 -19.81 -14.85
CA GLN A 302 1.28 -19.20 -14.73
C GLN A 302 1.38 -17.74 -14.27
N ARG A 303 0.63 -16.87 -14.93
CA ARG A 303 0.56 -15.46 -14.56
C ARG A 303 -0.36 -15.25 -13.36
N LEU A 304 0.11 -14.51 -12.35
CA LEU A 304 -0.60 -14.25 -11.10
C LEU A 304 -1.30 -12.88 -11.08
N GLU A 305 -1.16 -12.09 -12.11
CA GLU A 305 -1.73 -10.75 -12.23
C GLU A 305 -2.67 -10.64 -13.43
N ASN A 306 -3.66 -9.76 -13.32
CA ASN A 306 -4.59 -9.48 -14.41
C ASN A 306 -4.80 -7.98 -14.58
N ASP A 307 -4.24 -7.40 -15.66
CA ASP A 307 -4.32 -5.97 -15.93
C ASP A 307 -5.74 -5.49 -16.24
N LYS A 308 -6.57 -6.34 -16.87
CA LYS A 308 -7.95 -5.98 -17.21
C LYS A 308 -8.83 -5.77 -15.99
N THR A 309 -8.56 -6.50 -14.92
CA THR A 309 -9.28 -6.40 -13.64
C THR A 309 -8.53 -5.58 -12.61
N SER A 310 -7.37 -5.00 -12.96
CA SER A 310 -6.46 -4.31 -12.03
C SER A 310 -6.18 -5.17 -10.80
N THR A 311 -5.84 -6.45 -11.04
CA THR A 311 -5.51 -7.41 -9.99
C THR A 311 -4.01 -7.60 -9.96
N PHE A 312 -3.37 -7.25 -8.86
CA PHE A 312 -1.93 -7.30 -8.66
C PHE A 312 -1.57 -8.37 -7.63
N PHE A 313 -0.47 -9.07 -7.88
CA PHE A 313 0.07 -10.06 -6.96
C PHE A 313 0.68 -9.37 -5.72
N LEU A 314 0.38 -9.91 -4.54
CA LEU A 314 0.98 -9.48 -3.28
C LEU A 314 2.01 -10.47 -2.76
N ASP A 315 1.57 -11.68 -2.43
CA ASP A 315 2.40 -12.71 -1.84
C ASP A 315 1.77 -14.10 -2.00
N VAL A 316 2.51 -15.12 -1.65
CA VAL A 316 2.08 -16.52 -1.68
C VAL A 316 1.74 -16.97 -0.26
N VAL A 317 0.67 -17.75 -0.12
CA VAL A 317 0.42 -18.50 1.12
C VAL A 317 1.52 -19.57 1.24
N GLN A 318 2.47 -19.34 2.15
CA GLN A 318 3.63 -20.23 2.28
C GLN A 318 3.23 -21.58 2.87
N ASN A 319 3.38 -22.62 2.08
CA ASN A 319 3.49 -23.97 2.56
C ASN A 319 4.97 -24.38 2.47
N GLN A 320 5.62 -24.65 3.59
CA GLN A 320 7.06 -24.95 3.65
C GLN A 320 7.47 -26.12 2.73
N GLU A 321 6.61 -27.10 2.57
CA GLU A 321 6.86 -28.26 1.70
C GLU A 321 6.85 -27.87 0.22
N GLN A 322 6.04 -26.92 -0.19
CA GLN A 322 5.87 -26.49 -1.57
C GLN A 322 6.88 -25.41 -2.00
N ALA A 323 7.45 -24.65 -1.05
CA ALA A 323 8.36 -23.53 -1.35
C ALA A 323 9.60 -23.93 -2.17
N LEU A 324 10.00 -25.21 -2.11
CA LEU A 324 11.12 -25.76 -2.88
C LEU A 324 10.75 -26.13 -4.32
N GLU A 325 9.46 -26.25 -4.66
CA GLU A 325 8.98 -26.75 -5.95
C GLU A 325 8.68 -25.65 -6.97
N PHE A 326 8.57 -24.42 -6.54
CA PHE A 326 8.29 -23.27 -7.41
C PHE A 326 9.13 -22.05 -7.01
N PHE A 327 9.09 -21.01 -7.84
CA PHE A 327 9.55 -19.66 -7.51
C PHE A 327 8.65 -18.63 -8.18
N ILE A 328 8.58 -17.46 -7.58
CA ILE A 328 7.87 -16.32 -8.13
C ILE A 328 8.87 -15.39 -8.80
N ARG A 329 8.58 -15.01 -10.03
CA ARG A 329 9.37 -14.03 -10.76
C ARG A 329 8.48 -12.92 -11.28
N ASP A 330 8.94 -11.71 -11.04
CA ASP A 330 8.34 -10.52 -11.59
C ASP A 330 9.06 -10.13 -12.87
N PHE A 331 8.32 -10.04 -13.95
CA PHE A 331 8.85 -9.64 -15.25
C PHE A 331 8.40 -8.22 -15.53
N ASP A 332 9.35 -7.37 -15.84
CA ASP A 332 9.07 -6.06 -16.41
C ASP A 332 8.57 -6.20 -17.85
N VAL A 333 7.92 -5.12 -18.35
CA VAL A 333 7.56 -5.02 -19.76
C VAL A 333 8.85 -4.71 -20.56
N CYS A 334 9.78 -5.64 -20.57
CA CYS A 334 10.96 -5.56 -21.41
C CYS A 334 10.65 -6.26 -22.73
N GLN A 335 10.96 -5.63 -23.83
CA GLN A 335 11.06 -6.35 -25.09
C GLN A 335 12.13 -7.43 -24.93
N TYR A 336 11.81 -8.64 -25.38
CA TYR A 336 12.77 -9.73 -25.45
C TYR A 336 13.88 -9.29 -26.41
N ASP A 337 15.06 -9.02 -25.88
CA ASP A 337 16.22 -8.52 -26.62
C ASP A 337 17.28 -9.65 -26.66
N ASN A 338 17.43 -10.26 -27.80
CA ASN A 338 18.41 -11.32 -27.99
C ASN A 338 19.84 -10.83 -27.76
N GLU A 339 20.16 -9.56 -28.08
CA GLU A 339 21.48 -9.01 -27.83
C GLU A 339 21.76 -8.89 -26.32
N ARG A 340 20.76 -8.46 -25.55
CA ARG A 340 20.87 -8.39 -24.08
C ARG A 340 21.12 -9.77 -23.47
N ILE A 341 20.36 -10.79 -23.91
CA ILE A 341 20.54 -12.15 -23.41
C ILE A 341 21.93 -12.68 -23.77
N ARG A 342 22.44 -12.37 -24.97
CA ARG A 342 23.81 -12.72 -25.37
C ARG A 342 24.85 -12.04 -24.50
N GLU A 343 24.69 -10.74 -24.21
CA GLU A 343 25.58 -10.01 -23.31
C GLU A 343 25.54 -10.62 -21.89
N ASP A 344 24.35 -10.92 -21.36
CA ASP A 344 24.19 -11.52 -20.04
C ASP A 344 24.84 -12.90 -19.97
N ILE A 345 24.67 -13.75 -20.98
CA ILE A 345 25.35 -15.06 -21.08
C ILE A 345 26.88 -14.88 -21.17
N THR A 346 27.34 -13.93 -21.96
CA THR A 346 28.78 -13.65 -22.11
C THR A 346 29.38 -13.14 -20.80
N ASN A 347 28.67 -12.25 -20.09
CA ASN A 347 29.13 -11.73 -18.80
C ASN A 347 29.09 -12.82 -17.72
N LEU A 348 28.04 -13.65 -17.68
CA LEU A 348 27.95 -14.78 -16.77
C LEU A 348 29.11 -15.74 -17.01
N TYR A 349 29.43 -16.04 -18.26
CA TYR A 349 30.55 -16.91 -18.62
C TYR A 349 31.88 -16.30 -18.17
N ARG A 350 32.11 -15.01 -18.40
CA ARG A 350 33.33 -14.30 -17.95
C ARG A 350 33.48 -14.37 -16.43
N HIS A 351 32.43 -13.98 -15.70
CA HIS A 351 32.46 -14.03 -14.23
C HIS A 351 32.75 -15.44 -13.73
N TYR A 352 32.12 -16.46 -14.31
CA TYR A 352 32.35 -17.83 -13.92
C TYR A 352 33.79 -18.26 -14.20
N VAL A 353 34.33 -17.89 -15.34
CA VAL A 353 35.75 -18.21 -15.70
C VAL A 353 36.73 -17.46 -14.80
N ASP A 354 36.47 -16.17 -14.55
CA ASP A 354 37.35 -15.34 -13.72
C ASP A 354 37.33 -15.83 -12.27
N ASP A 355 36.16 -16.11 -11.71
CA ASP A 355 36.02 -16.67 -10.36
C ASP A 355 36.64 -18.09 -10.25
N TYR A 356 36.42 -18.91 -11.27
CA TYR A 356 36.98 -20.25 -11.30
C TYR A 356 38.51 -20.21 -11.29
N PHE A 357 39.13 -19.42 -12.17
CA PHE A 357 40.59 -19.32 -12.23
C PHE A 357 41.18 -18.61 -10.99
N ALA A 358 40.42 -17.77 -10.33
CA ALA A 358 40.86 -17.10 -9.11
C ALA A 358 40.86 -18.02 -7.87
N PHE A 359 39.90 -18.97 -7.80
CA PHE A 359 39.62 -19.74 -6.58
C PHE A 359 39.84 -21.24 -6.70
N VAL A 360 39.96 -21.80 -7.90
CA VAL A 360 40.16 -23.22 -8.11
C VAL A 360 41.59 -23.51 -8.51
N ASP A 361 42.25 -24.40 -7.76
CA ASP A 361 43.61 -24.85 -8.06
C ASP A 361 43.64 -25.50 -9.45
N SER A 362 44.54 -25.01 -10.31
CA SER A 362 44.68 -25.41 -11.71
C SER A 362 45.00 -26.89 -11.95
N ASN A 363 45.15 -27.69 -10.89
CA ASN A 363 45.52 -29.09 -10.94
C ASN A 363 44.36 -30.10 -10.89
N SER A 364 43.12 -29.70 -10.74
CA SER A 364 42.00 -30.62 -10.73
C SER A 364 41.49 -30.91 -12.15
N LEU A 365 41.89 -32.03 -12.71
CA LEU A 365 41.47 -32.54 -14.03
C LEU A 365 39.93 -32.70 -14.17
N HIS A 366 39.21 -32.81 -13.07
CA HIS A 366 37.74 -33.00 -13.05
C HIS A 366 36.98 -31.71 -13.39
N ASP A 367 37.48 -30.58 -12.96
CA ASP A 367 36.81 -29.29 -13.08
C ASP A 367 36.91 -28.72 -14.51
N GLY A 368 37.98 -29.05 -15.22
CA GLY A 368 38.15 -28.68 -16.63
C GLY A 368 37.13 -29.33 -17.58
N ALA A 369 36.58 -30.50 -17.23
CA ALA A 369 35.53 -31.16 -18.02
C ALA A 369 34.18 -30.48 -17.78
N THR A 370 33.89 -30.12 -16.53
CA THR A 370 32.65 -29.40 -16.14
C THR A 370 32.59 -28.02 -16.76
N LEU A 371 33.71 -27.27 -16.77
CA LEU A 371 33.80 -25.96 -17.43
C LEU A 371 33.61 -26.06 -18.94
N ARG A 372 34.19 -27.07 -19.59
CA ARG A 372 33.97 -27.27 -21.03
C ARG A 372 32.51 -27.61 -21.34
N SER A 373 31.87 -28.45 -20.54
CA SER A 373 30.45 -28.79 -20.67
C SER A 373 29.56 -27.55 -20.48
N LEU A 374 29.83 -26.72 -19.46
CA LEU A 374 29.11 -25.46 -19.22
C LEU A 374 29.28 -24.50 -20.40
N ARG A 375 30.52 -24.30 -20.85
CA ARG A 375 30.82 -23.47 -22.03
C ARG A 375 30.04 -23.92 -23.26
N GLN A 376 30.04 -25.22 -23.51
CA GLN A 376 29.35 -25.82 -24.65
C GLN A 376 27.84 -25.60 -24.55
N SER A 377 27.24 -25.78 -23.37
CA SER A 377 25.82 -25.53 -23.11
C SER A 377 25.48 -24.04 -23.26
N MET A 378 26.31 -23.13 -22.76
CA MET A 378 26.10 -21.68 -22.89
C MET A 378 26.21 -21.24 -24.35
N MET A 379 27.16 -21.78 -25.13
CA MET A 379 27.29 -21.49 -26.54
C MET A 379 26.10 -22.05 -27.35
N GLN A 380 25.59 -23.22 -27.01
CA GLN A 380 24.36 -23.75 -27.64
C GLN A 380 23.19 -22.85 -27.39
N VAL A 381 23.01 -22.34 -26.18
CA VAL A 381 21.94 -21.34 -25.89
C VAL A 381 22.19 -20.06 -26.67
N TYR A 382 23.42 -19.58 -26.73
CA TYR A 382 23.81 -18.38 -27.49
C TYR A 382 23.46 -18.49 -28.98
N ASP A 383 23.78 -19.64 -29.59
CA ASP A 383 23.49 -19.91 -31.01
C ASP A 383 21.96 -20.07 -31.26
N SER A 384 21.26 -20.73 -30.32
CA SER A 384 19.81 -20.93 -30.45
C SER A 384 18.98 -19.64 -30.35
N LEU A 385 19.54 -18.56 -29.76
CA LEU A 385 18.87 -17.26 -29.71
C LEU A 385 18.63 -16.65 -31.11
N ASP A 386 19.38 -17.06 -32.13
CA ASP A 386 19.15 -16.62 -33.51
C ASP A 386 17.94 -17.28 -34.16
N GLU A 387 17.60 -18.49 -33.74
CA GLU A 387 16.44 -19.25 -34.22
C GLU A 387 15.13 -18.73 -33.63
N TYR A 388 15.18 -18.17 -32.41
CA TYR A 388 14.03 -17.48 -31.79
C TYR A 388 13.85 -16.10 -32.42
N ARG A 389 13.38 -16.05 -33.66
CA ARG A 389 12.82 -14.83 -34.22
C ARG A 389 11.62 -14.43 -33.38
N SER A 390 11.62 -13.20 -32.91
CA SER A 390 10.56 -12.54 -32.18
C SER A 390 9.19 -12.64 -32.89
N GLY A 391 8.60 -13.81 -32.86
CA GLY A 391 7.18 -13.97 -33.15
C GLY A 391 6.43 -13.26 -32.04
N ASN A 392 5.58 -12.33 -32.37
CA ASN A 392 4.54 -11.61 -31.61
C ASN A 392 4.25 -12.02 -30.14
N ILE A 393 5.27 -12.39 -29.36
CA ILE A 393 5.14 -12.56 -27.93
C ILE A 393 5.06 -11.14 -27.37
N ARG A 394 3.84 -10.67 -27.17
CA ARG A 394 3.61 -9.44 -26.42
C ARG A 394 4.11 -9.71 -25.00
N PRO A 395 5.16 -9.05 -24.54
CA PRO A 395 5.62 -9.22 -23.17
C PRO A 395 4.56 -8.64 -22.24
N TYR A 396 3.78 -9.51 -21.63
CA TYR A 396 2.94 -9.12 -20.53
C TYR A 396 3.83 -9.07 -19.29
N GLY A 397 4.22 -7.87 -18.86
CA GLY A 397 4.85 -7.70 -17.56
C GLY A 397 3.93 -8.20 -16.44
N GLY A 398 4.51 -8.59 -15.31
CA GLY A 398 3.73 -9.04 -14.16
C GLY A 398 4.41 -10.15 -13.38
N ALA A 399 3.78 -10.55 -12.28
CA ALA A 399 4.25 -11.67 -11.47
C ALA A 399 3.80 -13.01 -12.06
N TYR A 400 4.74 -13.94 -12.09
CA TYR A 400 4.54 -15.30 -12.60
C TYR A 400 4.99 -16.32 -11.56
N ALA A 401 4.20 -17.37 -11.37
CA ALA A 401 4.61 -18.57 -10.69
C ALA A 401 5.27 -19.52 -11.70
N ILE A 402 6.45 -19.99 -11.39
CA ILE A 402 7.23 -20.87 -12.24
C ILE A 402 7.55 -22.13 -11.46
N ARG A 403 7.08 -23.26 -11.95
CA ARG A 403 7.38 -24.57 -11.38
C ARG A 403 8.81 -24.99 -11.73
N LYS A 404 9.56 -25.45 -10.73
CA LYS A 404 10.89 -26.00 -10.96
C LYS A 404 10.79 -27.38 -11.61
N PRO A 405 11.65 -27.71 -12.59
CA PRO A 405 11.69 -29.05 -13.17
C PRO A 405 12.16 -30.04 -12.11
N ARG A 406 11.29 -30.95 -11.72
CA ARG A 406 11.55 -32.09 -10.84
C ARG A 406 10.85 -33.34 -11.38
N ASN A 407 11.28 -34.51 -10.93
CA ASN A 407 10.73 -35.80 -11.36
C ASN A 407 9.26 -36.03 -10.91
N ASN A 408 8.68 -35.17 -10.10
CA ASN A 408 7.33 -35.31 -9.64
C ASN A 408 6.35 -34.72 -10.67
N GLN A 409 5.54 -35.55 -11.30
CA GLN A 409 4.57 -35.16 -12.33
C GLN A 409 3.20 -34.72 -11.77
N GLN A 410 2.99 -34.79 -10.46
CA GLN A 410 1.70 -34.43 -9.88
C GLN A 410 1.45 -32.91 -10.00
N PRO A 411 0.23 -32.48 -10.36
CA PRO A 411 -0.12 -31.08 -10.38
C PRO A 411 -0.07 -30.49 -8.97
N MET A 412 0.39 -29.26 -8.86
CA MET A 412 0.49 -28.49 -7.63
C MET A 412 -0.51 -27.35 -7.66
N VAL A 413 -1.19 -27.11 -6.55
CA VAL A 413 -2.04 -25.92 -6.36
C VAL A 413 -1.29 -24.90 -5.53
N LEU A 414 -1.15 -23.69 -6.06
CA LEU A 414 -0.53 -22.57 -5.38
C LEU A 414 -1.60 -21.58 -4.98
N THR A 415 -1.74 -21.33 -3.68
CA THR A 415 -2.62 -20.30 -3.13
C THR A 415 -1.83 -19.00 -2.93
N TYR A 416 -2.39 -17.88 -3.37
CA TYR A 416 -1.71 -16.59 -3.31
C TYR A 416 -2.66 -15.43 -3.06
N PHE A 417 -2.12 -14.32 -2.56
CA PHE A 417 -2.84 -13.09 -2.27
C PHE A 417 -2.73 -12.11 -3.44
N THR A 418 -3.84 -11.46 -3.74
CA THR A 418 -3.92 -10.38 -4.73
C THR A 418 -4.59 -9.15 -4.16
N THR A 419 -4.37 -7.98 -4.78
CA THR A 419 -5.05 -6.73 -4.43
C THR A 419 -5.50 -5.99 -5.69
N ASN A 420 -6.47 -5.11 -5.54
CA ASN A 420 -6.88 -4.19 -6.60
C ASN A 420 -6.11 -2.85 -6.56
N GLY A 421 -5.13 -2.71 -5.66
CA GLY A 421 -4.29 -1.51 -5.56
C GLY A 421 -5.11 -0.24 -5.33
N GLY A 422 -4.81 0.82 -6.08
CA GLY A 422 -5.49 2.12 -5.98
C GLY A 422 -7.00 2.08 -6.23
N ARG A 423 -7.50 1.03 -6.91
CA ARG A 423 -8.93 0.85 -7.11
C ARG A 423 -9.69 0.61 -5.81
N GLY A 424 -9.03 0.03 -4.81
CA GLY A 424 -9.60 -0.13 -3.48
C GLY A 424 -9.94 1.19 -2.79
N ASN A 425 -9.26 2.29 -3.13
CA ASN A 425 -9.50 3.62 -2.56
C ASN A 425 -10.84 4.25 -3.01
N LEU A 426 -11.55 3.64 -3.96
CA LEU A 426 -12.88 4.11 -4.37
C LEU A 426 -13.96 3.85 -3.33
N LEU A 427 -13.70 3.05 -2.30
CA LEU A 427 -14.63 2.85 -1.20
C LEU A 427 -14.58 4.06 -0.26
N ARG A 428 -15.65 4.84 -0.26
CA ARG A 428 -15.80 6.02 0.59
C ARG A 428 -16.58 5.71 1.86
N ARG A 429 -16.43 6.56 2.87
CA ARG A 429 -17.22 6.52 4.11
C ARG A 429 -18.71 6.43 3.80
N GLY A 430 -19.43 5.55 4.49
CA GLY A 430 -20.85 5.25 4.23
C GLY A 430 -21.08 4.35 3.01
N GLY A 431 -20.02 3.95 2.30
CA GLY A 431 -20.12 2.97 1.22
C GLY A 431 -20.56 1.61 1.74
N ARG A 432 -21.59 1.03 1.11
CA ARG A 432 -22.17 -0.25 1.53
C ARG A 432 -21.47 -1.41 0.86
N LEU A 433 -21.14 -2.42 1.66
CA LEU A 433 -20.53 -3.66 1.23
C LEU A 433 -21.49 -4.83 1.45
N ILE A 434 -21.32 -5.86 0.65
CA ILE A 434 -22.11 -7.09 0.76
C ILE A 434 -21.20 -8.16 1.35
N SER A 435 -21.65 -8.74 2.46
CA SER A 435 -20.96 -9.86 3.10
C SER A 435 -21.28 -11.18 2.41
N THR A 436 -20.30 -12.07 2.35
CA THR A 436 -20.53 -13.49 2.00
C THR A 436 -21.10 -14.28 3.16
N ASN A 437 -20.98 -13.79 4.39
CA ASN A 437 -21.49 -14.41 5.60
C ASN A 437 -22.96 -13.97 5.82
N ALA A 438 -23.87 -14.94 5.83
CA ALA A 438 -25.31 -14.67 5.97
C ALA A 438 -25.71 -14.12 7.36
N ALA A 439 -24.88 -14.34 8.40
CA ALA A 439 -25.11 -13.81 9.74
C ALA A 439 -24.85 -12.31 9.85
N VAL A 440 -24.09 -11.77 8.89
CA VAL A 440 -23.69 -10.36 8.87
C VAL A 440 -24.77 -9.52 8.21
N GLY A 441 -25.24 -8.52 8.92
CA GLY A 441 -26.22 -7.57 8.39
C GLY A 441 -25.61 -6.56 7.40
N GLU A 442 -26.12 -5.33 7.42
CA GLU A 442 -25.57 -4.27 6.60
C GLU A 442 -24.15 -3.91 7.06
N VAL A 443 -23.23 -3.88 6.10
CA VAL A 443 -21.84 -3.51 6.31
C VAL A 443 -21.56 -2.18 5.61
N GLU A 444 -20.98 -1.24 6.32
CA GLU A 444 -20.62 0.05 5.76
C GLU A 444 -19.16 0.42 6.11
N ALA A 445 -18.55 1.20 5.25
CA ALA A 445 -17.25 1.78 5.54
C ALA A 445 -17.40 2.94 6.53
N LEU A 446 -16.73 2.86 7.68
CA LEU A 446 -16.74 3.90 8.70
C LEU A 446 -15.80 5.05 8.35
N ILE A 447 -14.78 4.78 7.56
CA ILE A 447 -13.79 5.73 7.04
C ILE A 447 -13.55 5.45 5.55
N ASP A 448 -13.01 6.44 4.84
CA ASP A 448 -12.59 6.27 3.45
C ASP A 448 -11.47 5.22 3.35
N ALA A 449 -11.56 4.35 2.37
CA ALA A 449 -10.46 3.43 2.10
C ALA A 449 -9.30 4.19 1.46
N THR A 450 -8.10 4.00 1.98
CA THR A 450 -6.88 4.68 1.51
C THR A 450 -5.68 3.74 1.49
N GLY A 451 -4.55 4.24 1.01
CA GLY A 451 -3.27 3.51 1.00
C GLY A 451 -3.13 2.54 -0.18
N GLY A 452 -4.19 2.30 -0.94
CA GLY A 452 -4.13 1.46 -2.13
C GLY A 452 -3.27 2.09 -3.22
N ARG A 453 -2.33 1.32 -3.79
CA ARG A 453 -1.45 1.78 -4.86
C ARG A 453 -1.22 0.69 -5.89
N ASN A 454 -1.17 1.10 -7.14
CA ASN A 454 -0.82 0.20 -8.21
C ASN A 454 0.68 -0.11 -8.21
N LYS A 455 1.03 -1.22 -8.83
CA LYS A 455 2.41 -1.61 -9.05
C LYS A 455 3.12 -0.61 -9.95
N ILE A 456 4.33 -0.22 -9.58
CA ILE A 456 5.16 0.67 -10.39
C ILE A 456 5.83 -0.17 -11.50
N ARG A 457 5.52 0.17 -12.76
CA ARG A 457 6.07 -0.53 -13.93
C ARG A 457 6.97 0.35 -14.79
N ASP A 458 6.79 1.65 -14.74
CA ASP A 458 7.52 2.61 -15.57
C ASP A 458 8.88 2.97 -14.97
N ILE A 459 9.87 3.14 -15.84
CA ILE A 459 11.27 3.41 -15.48
C ILE A 459 11.43 4.80 -14.88
N LYS A 460 10.66 5.79 -15.36
CA LYS A 460 10.81 7.17 -14.86
C LYS A 460 10.36 7.28 -13.40
N THR A 461 9.20 6.71 -13.06
CA THR A 461 8.71 6.69 -11.68
C THR A 461 9.67 5.92 -10.77
N ARG A 462 10.26 4.81 -11.24
CA ARG A 462 11.29 4.09 -10.50
C ARG A 462 12.52 4.96 -10.23
N LYS A 463 13.00 5.72 -11.23
CA LYS A 463 14.13 6.63 -11.07
C LYS A 463 13.85 7.74 -10.07
N GLU A 464 12.67 8.36 -10.12
CA GLU A 464 12.30 9.41 -9.17
C GLU A 464 12.14 8.86 -7.76
N LEU A 465 11.55 7.67 -7.60
CA LEU A 465 11.47 6.97 -6.31
C LEU A 465 12.87 6.64 -5.76
N THR A 466 13.78 6.15 -6.62
CA THR A 466 15.16 5.88 -6.22
C THR A 466 15.87 7.14 -5.74
N LYS A 467 15.74 8.23 -6.49
CA LYS A 467 16.30 9.52 -6.08
C LYS A 467 15.77 9.97 -4.72
N HIS A 468 14.46 9.87 -4.52
CA HIS A 468 13.83 10.23 -3.26
C HIS A 468 14.39 9.39 -2.10
N ILE A 469 14.44 8.07 -2.25
CA ILE A 469 14.93 7.17 -1.19
C ILE A 469 16.41 7.41 -0.89
N VAL A 470 17.25 7.55 -1.92
CA VAL A 470 18.69 7.78 -1.76
C VAL A 470 18.97 9.13 -1.06
N ASN A 471 18.24 10.18 -1.44
CA ASN A 471 18.50 11.52 -0.94
C ASN A 471 17.91 11.76 0.45
N SER A 472 16.73 11.21 0.74
CA SER A 472 15.96 11.56 1.93
C SER A 472 15.65 10.39 2.87
N ASN A 473 15.99 9.16 2.48
CA ASN A 473 15.61 7.94 3.21
C ASN A 473 14.11 7.92 3.58
N ASP A 474 13.27 8.31 2.61
CA ASP A 474 11.80 8.43 2.73
C ASP A 474 11.33 9.46 3.79
N ARG A 475 12.18 10.46 4.11
CA ARG A 475 11.83 11.59 5.00
C ARG A 475 11.87 12.90 4.24
N LEU A 476 11.08 13.86 4.67
CA LEU A 476 10.99 15.18 4.06
C LEU A 476 11.64 16.22 4.98
N PHE A 477 12.84 16.66 4.64
CA PHE A 477 13.59 17.67 5.39
C PHE A 477 13.57 19.02 4.71
N THR A 478 13.65 19.06 3.38
CA THR A 478 13.77 20.27 2.58
C THR A 478 12.58 20.48 1.66
N LYS A 479 12.43 21.71 1.16
CA LYS A 479 11.44 22.01 0.11
C LYS A 479 11.69 21.22 -1.17
N ILE A 480 12.94 20.90 -1.47
CA ILE A 480 13.31 20.10 -2.64
C ILE A 480 12.82 18.66 -2.46
N ASP A 481 13.02 18.07 -1.27
CA ASP A 481 12.51 16.74 -0.99
C ASP A 481 10.98 16.68 -1.09
N LEU A 482 10.30 17.72 -0.57
CA LEU A 482 8.85 17.85 -0.65
C LEU A 482 8.37 17.93 -2.11
N LEU A 483 9.03 18.75 -2.93
CA LEU A 483 8.69 18.89 -4.35
C LEU A 483 8.91 17.57 -5.10
N GLN A 484 10.04 16.90 -4.87
CA GLN A 484 10.35 15.60 -5.49
C GLN A 484 9.36 14.52 -5.07
N TYR A 485 9.00 14.51 -3.80
CA TYR A 485 8.01 13.58 -3.26
C TYR A 485 6.63 13.77 -3.91
N CYS A 486 6.15 15.02 -3.98
CA CYS A 486 4.87 15.33 -4.64
C CYS A 486 4.88 14.91 -6.12
N LYS A 487 5.98 15.17 -6.82
CA LYS A 487 6.15 14.79 -8.22
C LYS A 487 6.14 13.27 -8.41
N MET A 488 6.85 12.56 -7.57
CA MET A 488 6.90 11.09 -7.59
C MET A 488 5.52 10.48 -7.31
N GLU A 489 4.82 10.95 -6.29
CA GLU A 489 3.49 10.43 -5.95
C GLU A 489 2.46 10.76 -7.03
N PHE A 490 2.56 11.92 -7.67
CA PHE A 490 1.70 12.28 -8.79
C PHE A 490 1.92 11.34 -9.99
N MET A 491 3.18 11.08 -10.36
CA MET A 491 3.52 10.11 -11.41
C MET A 491 3.04 8.70 -11.05
N ARG A 492 3.12 8.33 -9.78
CA ARG A 492 2.67 7.01 -9.30
C ARG A 492 1.15 6.84 -9.41
N ALA A 493 0.40 7.90 -9.13
CA ALA A 493 -1.06 7.88 -9.15
C ALA A 493 -1.63 7.92 -10.57
N PHE A 494 -1.09 8.80 -11.43
CA PHE A 494 -1.66 9.14 -12.73
C PHE A 494 -0.79 8.74 -13.94
N GLY A 495 0.36 8.12 -13.68
CA GLY A 495 1.29 7.68 -14.72
C GLY A 495 2.40 8.69 -15.05
N GLU A 496 3.44 8.20 -15.73
CA GLU A 496 4.64 9.02 -16.02
C GLU A 496 4.37 10.17 -17.00
N GLU A 497 3.39 10.03 -17.87
CA GLU A 497 3.05 11.06 -18.86
C GLU A 497 2.29 12.23 -18.23
N ALA A 498 1.54 11.98 -17.15
CA ALA A 498 0.75 13.00 -16.46
C ALA A 498 1.58 14.16 -15.94
N ILE A 499 2.84 13.92 -15.55
CA ILE A 499 3.73 14.99 -15.06
C ILE A 499 4.08 16.03 -16.14
N GLY A 500 3.99 15.68 -17.42
CA GLY A 500 4.16 16.63 -18.52
C GLY A 500 3.03 17.66 -18.61
N TYR A 501 1.88 17.35 -18.02
CA TYR A 501 0.70 18.23 -17.99
C TYR A 501 0.44 18.83 -16.61
N CYS A 502 1.34 18.64 -15.65
CA CYS A 502 1.22 19.19 -14.31
C CYS A 502 2.50 19.93 -13.89
N ASN A 503 2.35 21.19 -13.50
CA ASN A 503 3.45 21.96 -12.92
C ASN A 503 3.25 22.08 -11.41
N ILE A 504 4.16 21.48 -10.63
CA ILE A 504 4.11 21.49 -9.17
C ILE A 504 5.06 22.57 -8.65
N SER A 505 4.54 23.49 -7.87
CA SER A 505 5.31 24.60 -7.28
C SER A 505 5.00 24.76 -5.79
N LEU A 506 5.97 25.32 -5.07
CA LEU A 506 5.88 25.57 -3.62
C LEU A 506 5.93 27.06 -3.36
N SER A 507 5.05 27.54 -2.48
CA SER A 507 5.09 28.91 -1.96
C SER A 507 4.96 28.89 -0.44
N GLU A 508 5.57 29.88 0.22
CA GLU A 508 5.38 30.08 1.65
C GLU A 508 4.16 30.97 1.90
N GLY A 509 3.44 30.69 2.96
CA GLY A 509 2.28 31.45 3.39
C GLY A 509 2.11 31.40 4.90
N ASN A 510 1.07 32.06 5.34
CA ASN A 510 0.62 32.00 6.74
C ASN A 510 -0.84 31.56 6.74
N ILE A 511 -1.20 30.71 7.70
CA ILE A 511 -2.58 30.29 7.96
C ILE A 511 -2.96 30.67 9.39
N LEU A 512 -4.23 30.87 9.62
CA LEU A 512 -4.78 31.11 10.94
C LEU A 512 -5.30 29.77 11.48
N VAL A 513 -4.67 29.26 12.55
CA VAL A 513 -5.06 28.03 13.24
C VAL A 513 -5.37 28.40 14.68
N ASP A 514 -6.57 28.13 15.16
CA ASP A 514 -7.02 28.39 16.54
C ASP A 514 -6.70 29.83 17.05
N GLY A 515 -6.80 30.82 16.14
CA GLY A 515 -6.52 32.21 16.47
C GLY A 515 -5.03 32.60 16.45
N HIS A 516 -4.13 31.68 16.15
CA HIS A 516 -2.69 31.92 16.00
C HIS A 516 -2.27 31.87 14.51
N ILE A 517 -1.31 32.74 14.17
CA ILE A 517 -0.73 32.75 12.81
C ILE A 517 0.39 31.73 12.76
N GLU A 518 0.22 30.68 11.95
CA GLU A 518 1.22 29.68 11.69
C GLU A 518 1.81 29.82 10.28
N LYS A 519 3.10 29.52 10.14
CA LYS A 519 3.73 29.41 8.81
C LYS A 519 3.25 28.15 8.13
N CYS A 520 2.93 28.27 6.85
CA CYS A 520 2.56 27.13 6.02
C CYS A 520 3.35 27.09 4.71
N ILE A 521 3.44 25.90 4.14
CA ILE A 521 3.93 25.68 2.80
C ILE A 521 2.71 25.32 1.93
N ASN A 522 2.44 26.17 0.93
CA ASN A 522 1.41 25.89 -0.05
C ASN A 522 2.04 25.11 -1.21
N ILE A 523 1.46 23.97 -1.54
CA ILE A 523 1.83 23.15 -2.68
C ILE A 523 0.77 23.37 -3.75
N HIS A 524 1.17 23.90 -4.89
CA HIS A 524 0.30 24.21 -6.01
C HIS A 524 0.48 23.18 -7.11
N PHE A 525 -0.62 22.54 -7.50
CA PHE A 525 -0.70 21.64 -8.64
C PHE A 525 -1.41 22.35 -9.80
N ASN A 526 -0.63 22.90 -10.72
CA ASN A 526 -1.19 23.54 -11.90
C ASN A 526 -1.33 22.52 -13.03
N ILE A 527 -2.53 21.97 -13.18
CA ILE A 527 -2.86 20.91 -14.14
C ILE A 527 -3.37 21.58 -15.41
N LEU A 528 -2.67 21.33 -16.53
CA LEU A 528 -2.96 21.95 -17.82
C LEU A 528 -4.01 21.18 -18.63
N SER A 529 -4.23 19.89 -18.35
CA SER A 529 -5.20 19.04 -19.04
C SER A 529 -6.51 18.97 -18.25
N GLU A 530 -7.64 19.31 -18.86
CA GLU A 530 -8.97 19.24 -18.21
C GLU A 530 -9.34 17.81 -17.83
N THR A 531 -9.06 16.83 -18.70
CA THR A 531 -9.34 15.41 -18.43
C THR A 531 -8.55 14.88 -17.23
N LEU A 532 -7.26 15.25 -17.13
CA LEU A 532 -6.42 14.90 -15.99
C LEU A 532 -6.89 15.60 -14.71
N LYS A 533 -7.33 16.85 -14.83
CA LYS A 533 -7.88 17.62 -13.70
C LYS A 533 -9.14 16.96 -13.14
N GLU A 534 -10.08 16.55 -13.99
CA GLU A 534 -11.27 15.79 -13.58
C GLU A 534 -10.90 14.47 -12.91
N GLU A 535 -9.90 13.76 -13.42
CA GLU A 535 -9.42 12.51 -12.83
C GLU A 535 -8.80 12.75 -11.43
N VAL A 536 -8.01 13.80 -11.26
CA VAL A 536 -7.41 14.19 -9.98
C VAL A 536 -8.48 14.63 -8.99
N ASP A 537 -9.43 15.47 -9.40
CA ASP A 537 -10.50 16.00 -8.54
C ASP A 537 -11.47 14.90 -8.07
N ASN A 538 -11.68 13.86 -8.90
CA ASN A 538 -12.50 12.70 -8.55
C ASN A 538 -11.74 11.63 -7.73
N SER A 539 -10.44 11.81 -7.52
CA SER A 539 -9.59 10.89 -6.76
C SER A 539 -9.45 11.34 -5.30
N ASP A 540 -8.93 10.45 -4.45
CA ASP A 540 -8.51 10.76 -3.08
C ASP A 540 -7.04 11.22 -2.99
N PHE A 541 -6.44 11.56 -4.14
CA PHE A 541 -5.01 11.84 -4.23
C PHE A 541 -4.52 12.93 -3.28
N PHE A 542 -5.23 14.05 -3.18
CA PHE A 542 -4.82 15.16 -2.32
C PHE A 542 -4.91 14.82 -0.84
N ASP A 543 -5.96 14.11 -0.41
CA ASP A 543 -6.10 13.67 0.99
C ASP A 543 -5.01 12.67 1.34
N TYR A 544 -4.79 11.70 0.45
CA TYR A 544 -3.71 10.75 0.56
C TYR A 544 -2.34 11.44 0.64
N LEU A 545 -2.06 12.38 -0.27
CA LEU A 545 -0.78 13.09 -0.32
C LEU A 545 -0.54 13.90 0.96
N ARG A 546 -1.57 14.62 1.44
CA ARG A 546 -1.49 15.40 2.69
C ARG A 546 -1.10 14.52 3.87
N ILE A 547 -1.79 13.40 4.08
CA ILE A 547 -1.50 12.47 5.17
C ILE A 547 -0.07 11.94 5.06
N ASN A 548 0.35 11.56 3.87
CA ASN A 548 1.69 11.03 3.65
C ASN A 548 2.81 12.03 3.87
N ILE A 549 2.59 13.29 3.52
CA ILE A 549 3.54 14.37 3.80
C ILE A 549 3.62 14.61 5.31
N GLU A 550 2.48 14.69 6.01
CA GLU A 550 2.45 14.88 7.46
C GLU A 550 3.23 13.78 8.21
N LEU A 551 3.15 12.54 7.75
CA LEU A 551 3.88 11.42 8.34
C LEU A 551 5.40 11.45 8.11
N ARG A 552 5.84 12.06 7.02
CA ARG A 552 7.25 12.07 6.59
C ARG A 552 7.96 13.36 6.87
N LYS A 553 7.22 14.46 7.08
CA LYS A 553 7.82 15.77 7.33
C LYS A 553 8.59 15.79 8.63
N SER A 554 9.77 16.39 8.59
CA SER A 554 10.64 16.61 9.75
C SER A 554 10.69 18.10 10.14
N PHE A 555 9.75 18.89 9.65
CA PHE A 555 9.60 20.32 9.93
C PHE A 555 8.21 20.62 10.49
N SER A 556 8.07 21.73 11.23
CA SER A 556 6.86 22.09 11.97
C SER A 556 5.82 22.87 11.14
N TYR A 557 6.12 23.23 9.89
CA TYR A 557 5.20 24.02 9.06
C TYR A 557 3.96 23.21 8.67
N SER A 558 2.81 23.84 8.74
CA SER A 558 1.56 23.30 8.20
C SER A 558 1.62 23.24 6.67
N ILE A 559 0.90 22.30 6.05
CA ILE A 559 0.91 22.10 4.61
C ILE A 559 -0.49 22.30 4.06
N THR A 560 -0.58 23.06 2.99
CA THR A 560 -1.82 23.28 2.25
C THR A 560 -1.63 22.82 0.80
N LEU A 561 -2.49 21.96 0.32
CA LEU A 561 -2.58 21.55 -1.08
C LEU A 561 -3.59 22.42 -1.81
N LYS A 562 -3.21 22.96 -2.98
CA LYS A 562 -4.03 23.84 -3.81
C LYS A 562 -3.94 23.46 -5.27
#